data_c2de4f9b4d7db52dff906583bfccf091
#
_entry.id   c2de4f9b4d7db52dff906583bfccf091
#
_cell.length_a   1.000
_cell.length_b   1.000
_cell.length_c   1.000
_cell.angle_alpha   90.00
_cell.angle_beta   90.00
_cell.angle_gamma   90.00
#
_symmetry.space_group_name_H-M   'P 1'
#
loop_
_entity.id
_entity.type
_entity.pdbx_description
1 polymer ?
#
loop_
_entity_poly.entity_id
_entity_poly.type
_entity_poly.pdbx_seq_one_letter_code
_entity_poly.pdbx_strand_id
1 'polypeptide(L)' 'MNDQMFVETLIITSLFFAIAVVLVLSVLLIERTG' A
#
# COMPACT_ATOMS: atom_id res chain seq x y z
N MET A 1 8.05 -8.04 -25.41
CA MET A 1 7.25 -7.42 -24.36
C MET A 1 7.44 -8.15 -23.06
N ASN A 2 7.67 -7.43 -22.01
CA ASN A 2 8.00 -8.01 -20.72
C ASN A 2 6.80 -7.96 -19.79
N ASP A 3 5.87 -8.88 -20.02
CA ASP A 3 4.70 -8.98 -19.18
C ASP A 3 5.07 -9.27 -17.73
N GLN A 4 6.18 -9.99 -17.52
CA GLN A 4 6.65 -10.29 -16.18
C GLN A 4 7.05 -9.04 -15.43
N MET A 5 7.76 -8.11 -16.09
CA MET A 5 8.14 -6.86 -15.45
C MET A 5 6.91 -6.02 -15.10
N PHE A 6 5.93 -6.02 -15.99
CA PHE A 6 4.70 -5.29 -15.74
C PHE A 6 3.97 -5.84 -14.52
N VAL A 7 3.85 -7.17 -14.45
CA VAL A 7 3.18 -7.83 -13.32
C VAL A 7 3.94 -7.57 -12.03
N GLU A 8 5.26 -7.69 -12.07
CA GLU A 8 6.07 -7.45 -10.88
C GLU A 8 5.90 -6.01 -10.38
N THR A 9 5.92 -5.06 -11.27
CA THR A 9 5.73 -3.66 -10.90
C THR A 9 4.37 -3.44 -10.26
N LEU A 10 3.34 -4.06 -10.82
CA LEU A 10 2.00 -3.95 -10.25
C LEU A 10 1.92 -4.54 -8.86
N ILE A 11 2.55 -5.68 -8.64
CA ILE A 11 2.54 -6.32 -7.32
C ILE A 11 3.25 -5.44 -6.31
N ILE A 12 4.43 -4.95 -6.64
CA ILE A 12 5.21 -4.11 -5.73
C ILE A 12 4.45 -2.83 -5.41
N THR A 13 3.91 -2.18 -6.42
CA THR A 13 3.15 -0.95 -6.24
C THR A 13 1.92 -1.20 -5.37
N SER A 14 1.24 -2.31 -5.59
CA SER A 14 0.07 -2.67 -4.80
C SER A 14 0.43 -2.90 -3.35
N LEU A 15 1.53 -3.58 -3.07
CA LEU A 15 1.99 -3.81 -1.71
C LEU A 15 2.34 -2.50 -1.02
N PHE A 16 3.05 -1.61 -1.69
CA PHE A 16 3.36 -0.30 -1.14
C PHE A 16 2.11 0.49 -0.83
N PHE A 17 1.15 0.46 -1.75
CA PHE A 17 -0.10 1.17 -1.56
C PHE A 17 -0.85 0.62 -0.34
N ALA A 18 -0.90 -0.69 -0.20
CA ALA A 18 -1.58 -1.33 0.92
C ALA A 18 -0.95 -0.92 2.24
N ILE A 19 0.37 -0.92 2.32
CA ILE A 19 1.08 -0.54 3.54
C ILE A 19 0.79 0.93 3.87
N ALA A 20 0.83 1.80 2.86
CA ALA A 20 0.57 3.22 3.07
C ALA A 20 -0.85 3.44 3.60
N VAL A 21 -1.83 2.76 3.04
CA VAL A 21 -3.22 2.87 3.48
C VAL A 21 -3.36 2.41 4.92
N VAL A 22 -2.75 1.29 5.26
CA VAL A 22 -2.80 0.76 6.62
C VAL A 22 -2.18 1.75 7.60
N LEU A 23 -1.04 2.33 7.26
CA LEU A 23 -0.39 3.31 8.13
C LEU A 23 -1.26 4.54 8.34
N VAL A 24 -1.84 5.07 7.29
CA VAL A 24 -2.70 6.24 7.39
C VAL A 24 -3.93 5.94 8.24
N LEU A 25 -4.57 4.80 8.00
CA LEU A 25 -5.74 4.40 8.78
C LEU A 25 -5.37 4.20 10.24
N SER A 26 -4.21 3.63 10.52
CA SER A 26 -3.75 3.43 11.90
C SER A 26 -3.60 4.76 12.62
N VAL A 27 -2.98 5.73 11.97
CA VAL A 27 -2.81 7.07 12.56
C VAL A 27 -4.15 7.71 12.82
N LEU A 28 -5.07 7.63 11.86
CA LEU A 28 -6.40 8.22 12.02
C LEU A 28 -7.16 7.59 13.18
N LEU A 29 -7.07 6.28 13.33
CA LEU A 29 -7.73 5.58 14.42
C LEU A 29 -7.17 5.99 15.77
N ILE A 30 -5.84 6.13 15.85
CA ILE A 30 -5.20 6.55 17.08
C ILE A 30 -5.63 7.97 17.44
N GLU A 31 -5.69 8.87 16.47
CA GLU A 31 -6.12 10.23 16.72
C GLU A 31 -7.57 10.29 17.18
N ARG A 32 -8.41 9.43 16.63
CA ARG A 32 -9.81 9.41 17.03
C ARG A 32 -10.00 8.93 18.45
N THR A 33 -9.19 7.97 18.87
CA THR A 33 -9.29 7.43 20.24
C THR A 33 -8.50 8.25 21.25
N GLY A 34 -7.54 9.00 20.75
CA GLY A 34 -6.74 9.86 21.60
C GLY A 34 -7.44 11.17 21.81
#